data_f58a24b647b293f2c8f5cd905f6f1970
#
_entry.id   f58a24b647b293f2c8f5cd905f6f1970
#
_cell.length_a   1.000
_cell.length_b   1.000
_cell.length_c   1.000
_cell.angle_alpha   90.00
_cell.angle_beta   90.00
_cell.angle_gamma   90.00
#
_symmetry.space_group_name_H-M   'P 1'
#
loop_
_entity.id
_entity.type
_entity.pdbx_description
1 polymer ?
#
loop_
_entity_poly.entity_id
_entity_poly.type
_entity_poly.pdbx_seq_one_letter_code
_entity_poly.pdbx_strand_id
1 'polypeptide(L)'
;VYVDVKQRMINSMMINDYSRGMETIVDKMNPYTIRFTQKEAGFENNIVEQVLEVEMSDLVYRLASKLQKNLVVEGNEDVILADTPVKLMMKLHQMYSGTIKFESGNSMILDLTKAQFIYDNFCATKVGIFYKFKEELNALKQVYGDQLCTELEDFDNTDKTIALQIVSGREGISLRNAEYLVYYNIDFSATSY
;
A
#
# COMPACT_ATOMS: atom_id res chain seq x y z
N VAL A 1 -1.04 -35.77 -2.36
CA VAL A 1 -0.90 -34.78 -3.44
C VAL A 1 -2.29 -34.27 -3.77
N TYR A 2 -2.53 -33.01 -3.50
CA TYR A 2 -3.90 -32.43 -3.52
C TYR A 2 -4.09 -31.37 -4.59
N VAL A 3 -3.16 -31.29 -5.55
CA VAL A 3 -3.24 -30.34 -6.67
C VAL A 3 -3.09 -31.13 -7.95
N ASP A 4 -4.09 -31.04 -8.80
CA ASP A 4 -4.03 -31.60 -10.15
C ASP A 4 -3.24 -30.61 -11.03
N VAL A 5 -1.94 -30.87 -11.14
CA VAL A 5 -1.05 -30.04 -11.94
C VAL A 5 -1.22 -30.39 -13.40
N LYS A 6 -1.83 -29.49 -14.16
CA LYS A 6 -1.85 -29.59 -15.64
C LYS A 6 -0.72 -28.78 -16.22
N GLN A 7 -0.01 -29.38 -17.15
CA GLN A 7 1.01 -28.68 -17.91
C GLN A 7 0.39 -28.05 -19.16
N ARG A 8 0.66 -26.76 -19.36
CA ARG A 8 0.30 -26.01 -20.57
C ARG A 8 1.56 -25.50 -21.24
N MET A 9 1.55 -25.56 -22.57
CA MET A 9 2.59 -24.93 -23.36
C MET A 9 2.21 -23.49 -23.67
N ILE A 10 3.01 -22.53 -23.19
CA ILE A 10 2.84 -21.11 -23.48
C ILE A 10 4.18 -20.60 -24.02
N ASN A 11 4.18 -20.03 -25.21
CA ASN A 11 5.39 -19.51 -25.88
C ASN A 11 6.55 -20.54 -25.90
N SER A 12 6.26 -21.78 -26.27
CA SER A 12 7.22 -22.91 -26.32
C SER A 12 7.83 -23.31 -24.97
N MET A 13 7.31 -22.81 -23.85
CA MET A 13 7.69 -23.24 -22.50
C MET A 13 6.54 -24.02 -21.85
N MET A 14 6.90 -25.12 -21.18
CA MET A 14 5.96 -25.90 -20.36
C MET A 14 5.78 -25.20 -19.03
N ILE A 15 4.56 -24.74 -18.75
CA ILE A 15 4.20 -24.10 -17.48
C ILE A 15 3.21 -24.98 -16.74
N ASN A 16 3.43 -25.17 -15.45
CA ASN A 16 2.50 -25.87 -14.58
C ASN A 16 1.29 -24.99 -14.27
N ASP A 17 0.10 -25.49 -14.59
CA ASP A 17 -1.17 -24.84 -14.27
C ASP A 17 -1.74 -25.44 -12.99
N TYR A 18 -1.78 -24.64 -11.92
CA TYR A 18 -2.30 -25.00 -10.60
C TYR A 18 -3.74 -24.54 -10.37
N SER A 19 -4.41 -24.04 -11.41
CA SER A 19 -5.74 -23.44 -11.31
C SER A 19 -6.87 -24.44 -11.06
N ARG A 20 -6.60 -25.75 -11.15
CA ARG A 20 -7.59 -26.80 -10.94
C ARG A 20 -7.27 -27.63 -9.71
N GLY A 21 -8.25 -27.89 -8.88
CA GLY A 21 -8.16 -28.71 -7.67
C GLY A 21 -8.71 -28.04 -6.42
N MET A 22 -9.15 -26.77 -6.52
CA MET A 22 -9.64 -26.03 -5.32
C MET A 22 -10.86 -26.69 -4.68
N GLU A 23 -11.83 -27.23 -5.43
CA GLU A 23 -13.04 -27.84 -4.86
C GLU A 23 -12.71 -29.09 -4.04
N THR A 24 -11.91 -29.99 -4.58
CA THR A 24 -11.52 -31.24 -3.87
C THR A 24 -10.64 -30.98 -2.66
N ILE A 25 -9.82 -29.91 -2.67
CA ILE A 25 -9.02 -29.52 -1.50
C ILE A 25 -9.92 -28.95 -0.42
N VAL A 26 -10.85 -28.09 -0.78
CA VAL A 26 -11.81 -27.47 0.15
C VAL A 26 -12.62 -28.55 0.85
N ASP A 27 -13.17 -29.52 0.12
CA ASP A 27 -13.97 -30.60 0.70
C ASP A 27 -13.17 -31.48 1.66
N LYS A 28 -11.91 -31.77 1.33
CA LYS A 28 -11.03 -32.55 2.21
C LYS A 28 -10.53 -31.78 3.42
N MET A 29 -10.39 -30.46 3.31
CA MET A 29 -9.97 -29.60 4.42
C MET A 29 -11.11 -29.17 5.32
N ASN A 30 -12.36 -29.15 4.84
CA ASN A 30 -13.52 -28.72 5.62
C ASN A 30 -13.63 -29.39 7.00
N PRO A 31 -13.41 -30.73 7.17
CA PRO A 31 -13.48 -31.35 8.49
C PRO A 31 -12.40 -30.89 9.48
N TYR A 32 -11.32 -30.28 8.97
CA TYR A 32 -10.17 -29.82 9.75
C TYR A 32 -10.06 -28.28 9.78
N THR A 33 -11.02 -27.59 9.18
CA THR A 33 -11.00 -26.12 9.06
C THR A 33 -12.16 -25.52 9.83
N ILE A 34 -11.86 -24.66 10.77
CA ILE A 34 -12.85 -23.82 11.43
C ILE A 34 -12.86 -22.48 10.69
N ARG A 35 -14.03 -22.07 10.21
CA ARG A 35 -14.24 -20.79 9.53
C ARG A 35 -15.25 -19.99 10.30
N PHE A 36 -14.89 -18.76 10.61
CA PHE A 36 -15.79 -17.78 11.20
C PHE A 36 -15.75 -16.50 10.37
N THR A 37 -16.89 -15.98 10.05
CA THR A 37 -17.02 -14.60 9.60
C THR A 37 -17.00 -13.68 10.82
N GLN A 38 -16.65 -12.41 10.61
CA GLN A 38 -16.69 -11.41 11.69
C GLN A 38 -18.07 -11.38 12.38
N LYS A 39 -19.15 -11.50 11.59
CA LYS A 39 -20.53 -11.53 12.09
C LYS A 39 -20.80 -12.76 12.98
N GLU A 40 -20.33 -13.94 12.58
CA GLU A 40 -20.46 -15.18 13.39
C GLU A 40 -19.60 -15.13 14.65
N ALA A 41 -18.50 -14.38 14.64
CA ALA A 41 -17.67 -14.11 15.81
C ALA A 41 -18.25 -13.03 16.75
N GLY A 42 -19.44 -12.50 16.45
CA GLY A 42 -20.14 -11.52 17.29
C GLY A 42 -19.70 -10.07 17.10
N PHE A 43 -18.95 -9.76 16.05
CA PHE A 43 -18.63 -8.39 15.71
C PHE A 43 -19.79 -7.75 14.94
N GLU A 44 -20.48 -6.83 15.60
CA GLU A 44 -21.64 -6.10 15.03
C GLU A 44 -21.22 -4.82 14.27
N ASN A 45 -20.00 -4.33 14.50
CA ASN A 45 -19.51 -3.10 13.87
C ASN A 45 -19.11 -3.34 12.42
N ASN A 46 -19.83 -2.73 11.50
CA ASN A 46 -19.46 -2.70 10.10
C ASN A 46 -18.38 -1.64 9.90
N ILE A 47 -17.19 -2.06 9.46
CA ILE A 47 -16.19 -1.15 8.94
C ILE A 47 -16.70 -0.66 7.58
N VAL A 48 -16.81 0.65 7.42
CA VAL A 48 -17.18 1.27 6.14
C VAL A 48 -15.88 1.63 5.42
N GLU A 49 -15.63 0.96 4.32
CA GLU A 49 -14.51 1.27 3.44
C GLU A 49 -14.92 2.31 2.41
N GLN A 50 -14.08 3.31 2.23
CA GLN A 50 -14.27 4.36 1.24
C GLN A 50 -12.98 4.61 0.47
N VAL A 51 -13.08 4.61 -0.86
CA VAL A 51 -11.98 5.01 -1.75
C VAL A 51 -12.11 6.50 -2.03
N LEU A 52 -11.07 7.26 -1.70
CA LEU A 52 -10.98 8.69 -2.01
C LEU A 52 -10.00 8.88 -3.16
N GLU A 53 -10.41 9.63 -4.16
CA GLU A 53 -9.58 9.95 -5.33
C GLU A 53 -8.89 11.29 -5.14
N VAL A 54 -7.59 11.33 -5.47
CA VAL A 54 -6.75 12.53 -5.38
C VAL A 54 -6.07 12.78 -6.71
N GLU A 55 -6.25 13.94 -7.28
CA GLU A 55 -5.50 14.37 -8.46
C GLU A 55 -4.11 14.82 -8.04
N MET A 56 -3.09 14.17 -8.61
CA MET A 56 -1.69 14.53 -8.39
C MET A 56 -1.30 15.72 -9.28
N SER A 57 -0.14 16.31 -9.02
CA SER A 57 0.36 17.40 -9.86
C SER A 57 0.70 16.92 -11.30
N ASP A 58 0.65 17.86 -12.25
CA ASP A 58 1.04 17.62 -13.64
C ASP A 58 2.45 17.05 -13.78
N LEU A 59 3.35 17.38 -12.85
CA LEU A 59 4.70 16.84 -12.83
C LEU A 59 4.68 15.31 -12.68
N VAL A 60 3.89 14.79 -11.74
CA VAL A 60 3.77 13.35 -11.51
C VAL A 60 3.25 12.65 -12.76
N TYR A 61 2.19 13.16 -13.36
CA TYR A 61 1.61 12.55 -14.57
C TYR A 61 2.57 12.58 -15.76
N ARG A 62 3.32 13.69 -15.96
CA ARG A 62 4.34 13.79 -17.02
C ARG A 62 5.49 12.81 -16.81
N LEU A 63 6.00 12.69 -15.59
CA LEU A 63 7.07 11.75 -15.27
C LEU A 63 6.61 10.29 -15.42
N ALA A 64 5.41 9.95 -14.92
CA ALA A 64 4.83 8.63 -15.07
C ALA A 64 4.64 8.24 -16.55
N SER A 65 4.09 9.15 -17.36
CA SER A 65 3.91 8.94 -18.80
C SER A 65 5.24 8.78 -19.53
N LYS A 66 6.25 9.58 -19.18
CA LYS A 66 7.59 9.45 -19.74
C LYS A 66 8.22 8.11 -19.38
N LEU A 67 8.09 7.68 -18.13
CA LEU A 67 8.61 6.39 -17.68
C LEU A 67 7.91 5.21 -18.36
N GLN A 68 6.58 5.25 -18.49
CA GLN A 68 5.82 4.21 -19.19
C GLN A 68 6.24 4.07 -20.65
N LYS A 69 6.53 5.18 -21.33
CA LYS A 69 6.91 5.19 -22.74
C LYS A 69 8.35 4.78 -22.99
N ASN A 70 9.28 5.28 -22.19
CA ASN A 70 10.71 5.18 -22.44
C ASN A 70 11.41 4.16 -21.54
N LEU A 71 10.76 3.68 -20.48
CA LEU A 71 11.29 2.78 -19.44
C LEU A 71 12.48 3.39 -18.67
N VAL A 72 12.84 4.63 -18.95
CA VAL A 72 13.89 5.39 -18.29
C VAL A 72 13.53 6.87 -18.25
N VAL A 73 13.84 7.51 -17.12
CA VAL A 73 13.80 8.96 -16.97
C VAL A 73 15.12 9.40 -16.36
N GLU A 74 15.87 10.16 -17.11
CA GLU A 74 17.12 10.75 -16.68
C GLU A 74 16.86 12.13 -16.06
N GLY A 75 17.39 12.36 -14.86
CA GLY A 75 17.52 13.65 -14.21
C GLY A 75 18.95 14.16 -14.32
N ASN A 76 19.26 15.25 -13.63
CA ASN A 76 20.60 15.85 -13.68
C ASN A 76 21.68 14.98 -13.01
N GLU A 77 21.33 14.29 -11.93
CA GLU A 77 22.27 13.51 -11.11
C GLU A 77 21.79 12.06 -10.88
N ASP A 78 20.54 11.78 -11.18
CA ASP A 78 19.90 10.50 -10.86
C ASP A 78 19.04 9.98 -12.02
N VAL A 79 18.86 8.66 -12.04
CA VAL A 79 18.10 7.97 -13.07
C VAL A 79 16.97 7.15 -12.43
N ILE A 80 15.81 7.17 -13.08
CA ILE A 80 14.69 6.27 -12.79
C ILE A 80 14.67 5.23 -13.89
N LEU A 81 14.93 3.97 -13.54
CA LEU A 81 14.94 2.86 -14.48
C LEU A 81 13.78 1.90 -14.21
N ALA A 82 13.09 1.51 -15.27
CA ALA A 82 11.96 0.58 -15.25
C ALA A 82 12.11 -0.48 -16.35
N ASP A 83 13.26 -1.14 -16.38
CA ASP A 83 13.66 -2.13 -17.39
C ASP A 83 12.87 -3.44 -17.35
N THR A 84 12.08 -3.68 -16.30
CA THR A 84 11.20 -4.83 -16.17
C THR A 84 9.77 -4.39 -15.82
N PRO A 85 8.73 -5.19 -16.19
CA PRO A 85 7.34 -4.87 -15.84
C PRO A 85 7.14 -4.68 -14.34
N VAL A 86 7.82 -5.45 -13.50
CA VAL A 86 7.73 -5.33 -12.04
C VAL A 86 8.34 -4.03 -11.55
N LYS A 87 9.52 -3.65 -12.06
CA LYS A 87 10.13 -2.36 -11.71
C LYS A 87 9.25 -1.19 -12.19
N LEU A 88 8.70 -1.28 -13.40
CA LEU A 88 7.79 -0.25 -13.91
C LEU A 88 6.59 -0.07 -12.99
N MET A 89 5.92 -1.16 -12.62
CA MET A 89 4.79 -1.13 -11.69
C MET A 89 5.18 -0.50 -10.35
N MET A 90 6.33 -0.89 -9.78
CA MET A 90 6.82 -0.33 -8.52
C MET A 90 7.16 1.15 -8.60
N LYS A 91 7.81 1.60 -9.68
CA LYS A 91 8.15 3.01 -9.88
C LYS A 91 6.91 3.87 -10.10
N LEU A 92 5.94 3.40 -10.89
CA LEU A 92 4.65 4.08 -11.06
C LEU A 92 3.88 4.17 -9.73
N HIS A 93 3.89 3.11 -8.94
CA HIS A 93 3.29 3.10 -7.62
C HIS A 93 3.91 4.16 -6.69
N GLN A 94 5.24 4.30 -6.70
CA GLN A 94 5.94 5.38 -6.00
C GLN A 94 5.52 6.76 -6.52
N MET A 95 5.55 6.97 -7.84
CA MET A 95 5.19 8.26 -8.43
C MET A 95 3.77 8.70 -8.09
N TYR A 96 2.79 7.79 -8.20
CA TYR A 96 1.40 8.08 -7.85
C TYR A 96 1.16 8.21 -6.33
N SER A 97 2.14 7.89 -5.51
CA SER A 97 2.14 8.26 -4.10
C SER A 97 2.83 9.60 -3.80
N GLY A 98 3.31 10.28 -4.83
CA GLY A 98 4.04 11.54 -4.70
C GLY A 98 5.52 11.38 -4.33
N THR A 99 6.11 10.18 -4.53
CA THR A 99 7.48 9.89 -4.15
C THR A 99 8.24 9.19 -5.27
N ILE A 100 9.57 9.12 -5.17
CA ILE A 100 10.39 8.31 -6.05
C ILE A 100 11.68 7.85 -5.36
N LYS A 101 12.12 6.65 -5.69
CA LYS A 101 13.45 6.14 -5.37
C LYS A 101 14.24 5.93 -6.67
N PHE A 102 15.41 6.53 -6.74
CA PHE A 102 16.33 6.44 -7.89
C PHE A 102 17.18 5.18 -7.86
N GLU A 103 17.88 4.92 -8.94
CA GLU A 103 18.82 3.78 -9.03
C GLU A 103 20.07 3.99 -8.16
N SER A 104 20.46 5.23 -7.87
CA SER A 104 21.51 5.55 -6.89
C SER A 104 21.18 5.09 -5.46
N GLY A 105 19.91 4.80 -5.18
CA GLY A 105 19.40 4.51 -3.84
C GLY A 105 18.81 5.74 -3.13
N ASN A 106 19.08 6.95 -3.64
CA ASN A 106 18.44 8.18 -3.18
C ASN A 106 16.93 8.14 -3.41
N SER A 107 16.21 8.90 -2.61
CA SER A 107 14.76 9.05 -2.76
C SER A 107 14.35 10.49 -2.50
N MET A 108 13.22 10.91 -3.07
CA MET A 108 12.68 12.24 -2.86
C MET A 108 11.16 12.27 -2.93
N ILE A 109 10.61 13.34 -2.37
CA ILE A 109 9.20 13.70 -2.53
C ILE A 109 9.07 14.46 -3.85
N LEU A 110 8.17 13.98 -4.71
CA LEU A 110 7.82 14.64 -5.98
C LEU A 110 6.63 15.59 -5.79
N ASP A 111 5.73 15.24 -4.88
CA ASP A 111 4.44 15.90 -4.74
C ASP A 111 3.89 15.69 -3.32
N LEU A 112 3.39 16.75 -2.72
CA LEU A 112 2.77 16.74 -1.40
C LEU A 112 1.23 16.67 -1.45
N THR A 113 0.63 16.72 -2.64
CA THR A 113 -0.83 16.83 -2.80
C THR A 113 -1.60 15.77 -2.04
N LYS A 114 -1.11 14.51 -2.06
CA LYS A 114 -1.77 13.41 -1.36
C LYS A 114 -1.69 13.55 0.16
N ALA A 115 -0.53 13.95 0.69
CA ALA A 115 -0.37 14.23 2.12
C ALA A 115 -1.24 15.41 2.56
N GLN A 116 -1.28 16.48 1.75
CA GLN A 116 -2.12 17.65 1.99
C GLN A 116 -3.61 17.29 1.96
N PHE A 117 -4.04 16.49 0.99
CA PHE A 117 -5.41 16.01 0.89
C PHE A 117 -5.85 15.26 2.16
N ILE A 118 -4.99 14.36 2.68
CA ILE A 118 -5.29 13.64 3.92
C ILE A 118 -5.40 14.63 5.08
N TYR A 119 -4.47 15.57 5.19
CA TYR A 119 -4.52 16.59 6.23
C TYR A 119 -5.82 17.41 6.16
N ASP A 120 -6.17 17.94 5.00
CA ASP A 120 -7.33 18.80 4.82
C ASP A 120 -8.67 18.11 5.16
N ASN A 121 -8.74 16.80 4.92
CA ASN A 121 -9.96 16.03 5.19
C ASN A 121 -10.04 15.46 6.61
N PHE A 122 -8.91 15.27 7.29
CA PHE A 122 -8.88 14.51 8.54
C PHE A 122 -8.15 15.22 9.71
N CYS A 123 -7.60 16.44 9.54
CA CYS A 123 -6.82 17.12 10.59
C CYS A 123 -7.59 17.41 11.88
N ALA A 124 -8.93 17.45 11.83
CA ALA A 124 -9.78 17.68 13.00
C ALA A 124 -10.14 16.37 13.75
N THR A 125 -9.66 15.22 13.31
CA THR A 125 -9.99 13.90 13.84
C THR A 125 -8.73 13.13 14.18
N LYS A 126 -8.85 12.14 15.06
CA LYS A 126 -7.73 11.27 15.45
C LYS A 126 -7.59 10.13 14.44
N VAL A 127 -6.47 10.10 13.72
CA VAL A 127 -6.29 9.25 12.55
C VAL A 127 -5.06 8.36 12.67
N GLY A 128 -5.19 7.10 12.22
CA GLY A 128 -4.06 6.21 11.94
C GLY A 128 -3.80 6.17 10.43
N ILE A 129 -2.61 6.58 9.99
CA ILE A 129 -2.21 6.58 8.59
C ILE A 129 -1.21 5.45 8.35
N PHE A 130 -1.54 4.55 7.43
CA PHE A 130 -0.63 3.50 6.99
C PHE A 130 0.10 3.92 5.72
N TYR A 131 1.43 3.95 5.78
CA TYR A 131 2.29 4.28 4.64
C TYR A 131 3.16 3.10 4.23
N LYS A 132 3.63 3.09 2.97
CA LYS A 132 4.49 2.04 2.42
C LYS A 132 5.93 2.52 2.23
N PHE A 133 6.12 3.66 1.57
CA PHE A 133 7.43 4.18 1.22
C PHE A 133 7.94 5.19 2.25
N LYS A 134 9.24 5.20 2.49
CA LYS A 134 9.85 6.11 3.47
C LYS A 134 9.56 7.59 3.20
N GLU A 135 9.55 7.97 1.92
CA GLU A 135 9.28 9.36 1.53
C GLU A 135 7.81 9.77 1.71
N GLU A 136 6.88 8.82 1.80
CA GLU A 136 5.50 9.11 2.20
C GLU A 136 5.43 9.59 3.66
N LEU A 137 6.21 8.96 4.55
CA LEU A 137 6.34 9.44 5.93
C LEU A 137 6.94 10.84 5.98
N ASN A 138 7.97 11.10 5.15
CA ASN A 138 8.58 12.42 5.07
C ASN A 138 7.61 13.48 4.53
N ALA A 139 6.76 13.13 3.55
CA ALA A 139 5.70 13.99 3.05
C ALA A 139 4.66 14.29 4.14
N LEU A 140 4.23 13.27 4.90
CA LEU A 140 3.33 13.45 6.04
C LEU A 140 3.95 14.35 7.12
N LYS A 141 5.23 14.15 7.45
CA LYS A 141 5.95 15.02 8.41
C LYS A 141 6.02 16.47 7.97
N GLN A 142 6.20 16.73 6.67
CA GLN A 142 6.23 18.10 6.14
C GLN A 142 4.86 18.79 6.26
N VAL A 143 3.77 18.05 6.08
CA VAL A 143 2.41 18.60 6.10
C VAL A 143 1.87 18.71 7.52
N TYR A 144 2.02 17.68 8.33
CA TYR A 144 1.46 17.62 9.69
C TYR A 144 2.34 18.32 10.75
N GLY A 145 3.66 18.42 10.52
CA GLY A 145 4.60 18.96 11.50
C GLY A 145 4.51 18.23 12.83
N ASP A 146 4.35 19.00 13.90
CA ASP A 146 4.27 18.49 15.28
C ASP A 146 2.97 17.73 15.60
N GLN A 147 1.99 17.75 14.70
CA GLN A 147 0.73 17.02 14.85
C GLN A 147 0.84 15.55 14.42
N LEU A 148 1.99 15.12 13.87
CA LEU A 148 2.27 13.74 13.52
C LEU A 148 3.13 13.06 14.57
N CYS A 149 2.79 11.82 14.92
CA CYS A 149 3.65 10.93 15.69
C CYS A 149 3.86 9.59 14.97
N THR A 150 4.85 8.83 15.43
CA THR A 150 5.15 7.48 14.93
C THR A 150 5.10 6.43 16.04
N GLU A 151 4.98 6.88 17.29
CA GLU A 151 4.96 6.03 18.47
C GLU A 151 3.54 5.92 19.04
N LEU A 152 3.14 4.71 19.42
CA LEU A 152 1.81 4.45 19.98
C LEU A 152 1.56 5.17 21.30
N GLU A 153 2.59 5.33 22.12
CA GLU A 153 2.49 6.03 23.39
C GLU A 153 2.10 7.50 23.17
N ASP A 154 2.72 8.17 22.21
CA ASP A 154 2.37 9.55 21.84
C ASP A 154 0.95 9.63 21.28
N PHE A 155 0.58 8.67 20.43
CA PHE A 155 -0.75 8.61 19.88
C PHE A 155 -1.83 8.43 20.93
N ASP A 156 -1.62 7.54 21.91
CA ASP A 156 -2.60 7.26 22.95
C ASP A 156 -2.77 8.42 23.94
N ASN A 157 -1.69 9.15 24.21
CA ASN A 157 -1.66 10.22 25.20
C ASN A 157 -1.88 11.64 24.64
N THR A 158 -2.00 11.79 23.32
CA THR A 158 -2.19 13.10 22.65
C THR A 158 -3.26 13.00 21.58
N ASP A 159 -3.65 14.15 21.01
CA ASP A 159 -4.56 14.22 19.87
C ASP A 159 -3.86 14.14 18.50
N LYS A 160 -2.59 13.70 18.49
CA LYS A 160 -1.81 13.59 17.26
C LYS A 160 -2.32 12.49 16.34
N THR A 161 -2.10 12.68 15.06
CA THR A 161 -2.24 11.62 14.04
C THR A 161 -1.02 10.71 14.09
N ILE A 162 -1.20 9.40 14.00
CA ILE A 162 -0.09 8.45 13.94
C ILE A 162 0.15 7.98 12.51
N ALA A 163 1.42 7.90 12.11
CA ALA A 163 1.84 7.30 10.86
C ALA A 163 2.61 6.00 11.10
N LEU A 164 2.15 4.90 10.53
CA LEU A 164 2.71 3.57 10.69
C LEU A 164 3.06 2.95 9.34
N GLN A 165 4.19 2.27 9.26
CA GLN A 165 4.52 1.54 8.04
C GLN A 165 3.67 0.27 7.94
N ILE A 166 3.05 0.02 6.77
CA ILE A 166 2.14 -1.11 6.54
C ILE A 166 2.74 -2.44 7.03
N VAL A 167 4.01 -2.71 6.73
CA VAL A 167 4.62 -4.01 7.06
C VAL A 167 4.82 -4.19 8.57
N SER A 168 5.26 -3.15 9.27
CA SER A 168 5.52 -3.19 10.72
C SER A 168 4.30 -2.86 11.56
N GLY A 169 3.35 -2.11 11.01
CA GLY A 169 2.17 -1.64 11.73
C GLY A 169 0.95 -2.56 11.66
N ARG A 170 1.01 -3.68 10.94
CA ARG A 170 -0.14 -4.56 10.73
C ARG A 170 -0.40 -5.59 11.83
N GLU A 171 0.58 -5.88 12.67
CA GLU A 171 0.48 -6.93 13.69
C GLU A 171 0.74 -6.39 15.09
N GLY A 172 -0.12 -6.79 16.04
CA GLY A 172 0.06 -6.48 17.46
C GLY A 172 -0.18 -5.03 17.87
N ILE A 173 -0.76 -4.21 16.99
CA ILE A 173 -1.04 -2.79 17.24
C ILE A 173 -2.54 -2.59 17.43
N SER A 174 -2.91 -1.80 18.42
CA SER A 174 -4.31 -1.39 18.65
C SER A 174 -4.45 0.10 18.38
N LEU A 175 -5.22 0.45 17.37
CA LEU A 175 -5.58 1.84 17.03
C LEU A 175 -7.02 2.16 17.40
N ARG A 176 -7.53 1.59 18.51
CA ARG A 176 -8.93 1.77 18.95
C ARG A 176 -9.31 3.23 19.23
N ASN A 177 -8.31 4.09 19.45
CA ASN A 177 -8.52 5.52 19.68
C ASN A 177 -8.57 6.33 18.37
N ALA A 178 -8.32 5.70 17.22
CA ALA A 178 -8.47 6.33 15.92
C ALA A 178 -9.94 6.32 15.49
N GLU A 179 -10.41 7.45 14.95
CA GLU A 179 -11.73 7.56 14.32
C GLU A 179 -11.69 7.04 12.88
N TYR A 180 -10.55 7.22 12.22
CA TYR A 180 -10.31 6.76 10.86
C TYR A 180 -8.97 6.04 10.74
N LEU A 181 -8.96 5.02 9.89
CA LEU A 181 -7.73 4.38 9.40
C LEU A 181 -7.58 4.74 7.92
N VAL A 182 -6.49 5.39 7.58
CA VAL A 182 -6.22 5.87 6.22
C VAL A 182 -5.04 5.11 5.65
N TYR A 183 -5.22 4.44 4.52
CA TYR A 183 -4.12 3.90 3.74
C TYR A 183 -3.63 4.97 2.76
N TYR A 184 -2.47 5.54 3.06
CA TYR A 184 -1.79 6.48 2.15
C TYR A 184 -1.49 5.78 0.83
N ASN A 185 -1.10 4.53 0.92
CA ASN A 185 -0.85 3.65 -0.20
C ASN A 185 -1.21 2.22 0.18
N ILE A 186 -1.64 1.41 -0.79
CA ILE A 186 -1.95 0.00 -0.60
C ILE A 186 -0.81 -0.84 -1.16
N ASP A 187 -0.42 -1.90 -0.46
CA ASP A 187 0.57 -2.85 -0.97
C ASP A 187 -0.06 -3.76 -2.05
N PHE A 188 0.81 -4.40 -2.85
CA PHE A 188 0.37 -5.41 -3.82
C PHE A 188 0.04 -6.77 -3.18
N SER A 189 0.25 -6.89 -1.89
CA SER A 189 -0.09 -8.10 -1.11
C SER A 189 -1.47 -7.96 -0.48
N ALA A 190 -2.36 -8.90 -0.76
CA ALA A 190 -3.69 -8.96 -0.15
C ALA A 190 -3.64 -9.14 1.39
N THR A 191 -2.52 -9.63 1.93
CA THR A 191 -2.33 -9.78 3.39
C THR A 191 -1.90 -8.50 4.08
N SER A 192 -1.58 -7.45 3.32
CA SER A 192 -1.17 -6.15 3.86
C SER A 192 -2.32 -5.15 3.97
N TYR A 193 -3.54 -5.59 3.60
CA TYR A 193 -4.77 -4.81 3.65
C TYR A 193 -5.73 -5.33 4.72
#